data_85292e66f1a22c6b50de1ac2b9434cc3
#
_entry.id   85292e66f1a22c6b50de1ac2b9434cc3
#
_cell.length_a   1.000
_cell.length_b   1.000
_cell.length_c   1.000
_cell.angle_alpha   90.00
_cell.angle_beta   90.00
_cell.angle_gamma   90.00
#
_symmetry.space_group_name_H-M   'P 1'
#
loop_
_entity.id
_entity.type
_entity.pdbx_description
1 polymer ?
#
loop_
_entity_poly.entity_id
_entity_poly.type
_entity_poly.pdbx_seq_one_letter_code
_entity_poly.pdbx_strand_id
1 'polypeptide(L)'
;MDRPLQEYTRIEGEMATSLGRVQLVRSLWTRPIDRSGANPEHHHLQLSLMPLTGRAEGCFSDHWGPHRFEAVGEMFFLPAGEPIRMRSNCRDQNAIVCAFAPDKVSQWLGDDMEWTDIRLQAMLDIGNANIRRLLFRMGEEIRGPGFAAPTLIDLMAAQVAVELSRHIRGLDGDQALGGLVPWRLRRIDERLADGGGIPTLGELAALCNISIRHLTRAFRISRGRSIGSYVAEHRMDEAKRLLAGGVSVKEVAYRMGFTAPSNFAAAFRRATGETPRDYRQRAGLSREEEG
;
A
#
# COMPACT_ATOMS: atom_id res chain seq x y z
N MET A 1 7.82 40.02 -4.58
CA MET A 1 9.20 39.58 -4.24
C MET A 1 9.08 38.37 -3.35
N ASP A 2 8.94 37.17 -3.97
CA ASP A 2 8.77 35.92 -3.23
C ASP A 2 10.09 35.55 -2.55
N ARG A 3 10.06 35.46 -1.22
CA ARG A 3 11.18 34.87 -0.45
C ARG A 3 11.32 33.40 -0.92
N PRO A 4 12.54 32.96 -1.27
CA PRO A 4 12.75 31.56 -1.61
C PRO A 4 12.32 30.71 -0.40
N LEU A 5 11.48 29.70 -0.66
CA LEU A 5 11.08 28.69 0.34
C LEU A 5 12.35 28.03 0.88
N GLN A 6 12.60 28.22 2.17
CA GLN A 6 13.74 27.55 2.83
C GLN A 6 13.37 26.10 3.11
N GLU A 7 14.27 25.18 2.78
CA GLU A 7 14.15 23.79 3.17
C GLU A 7 14.19 23.68 4.70
N TYR A 8 13.23 22.96 5.27
CA TYR A 8 13.23 22.69 6.70
C TYR A 8 12.55 21.37 7.02
N THR A 9 12.95 20.78 8.13
CA THR A 9 12.20 19.77 8.86
C THR A 9 11.96 20.31 10.26
N ARG A 10 10.71 20.42 10.67
CA ARG A 10 10.30 20.98 11.95
C ARG A 10 9.44 19.98 12.70
N ILE A 11 9.71 19.81 13.98
CA ILE A 11 8.82 19.10 14.92
C ILE A 11 7.78 20.12 15.37
N GLU A 12 6.51 19.89 15.04
CA GLU A 12 5.38 20.74 15.41
C GLU A 12 4.78 20.36 16.77
N GLY A 13 4.99 19.10 17.20
CA GLY A 13 4.57 18.60 18.50
C GLY A 13 5.27 17.28 18.81
N GLU A 14 5.50 17.04 20.09
CA GLU A 14 6.15 15.81 20.55
C GLU A 14 5.57 15.37 21.89
N MET A 15 5.41 14.07 22.07
CA MET A 15 5.11 13.45 23.35
C MET A 15 6.03 12.25 23.58
N ALA A 16 6.66 12.21 24.77
CA ALA A 16 7.41 11.05 25.22
C ALA A 16 6.46 9.90 25.59
N THR A 17 6.92 8.67 25.37
CA THR A 17 6.23 7.45 25.74
C THR A 17 7.19 6.49 26.44
N SER A 18 6.66 5.47 27.09
CA SER A 18 7.46 4.38 27.67
C SER A 18 8.32 3.64 26.63
N LEU A 19 7.92 3.69 25.35
CA LEU A 19 8.59 3.00 24.24
C LEU A 19 9.52 3.91 23.44
N GLY A 20 9.53 5.21 23.70
CA GLY A 20 10.31 6.20 22.95
C GLY A 20 9.57 7.53 22.85
N ARG A 21 9.29 8.00 21.63
CA ARG A 21 8.60 9.28 21.40
C ARG A 21 7.70 9.25 20.17
N VAL A 22 6.67 10.09 20.21
CA VAL A 22 5.76 10.33 19.09
C VAL A 22 5.85 11.80 18.70
N GLN A 23 6.03 12.07 17.41
CA GLN A 23 6.27 13.41 16.90
C GLN A 23 5.35 13.74 15.74
N LEU A 24 4.83 14.97 15.69
CA LEU A 24 4.31 15.58 14.49
C LEU A 24 5.44 16.32 13.79
N VAL A 25 5.70 15.95 12.54
CA VAL A 25 6.82 16.47 11.76
C VAL A 25 6.30 17.09 10.49
N ARG A 26 6.69 18.33 10.22
CA ARG A 26 6.49 18.98 8.93
C ARG A 26 7.82 19.17 8.23
N SER A 27 7.88 18.74 6.99
CA SER A 27 9.07 18.88 6.16
C SER A 27 8.72 19.55 4.84
N LEU A 28 9.55 20.50 4.44
CA LEU A 28 9.48 21.18 3.16
C LEU A 28 10.82 21.04 2.44
N TRP A 29 10.78 20.51 1.22
CA TRP A 29 11.96 20.36 0.38
C TRP A 29 11.76 21.10 -0.94
N THR A 30 12.74 21.86 -1.32
CA THR A 30 12.74 22.60 -2.60
C THR A 30 13.35 21.80 -3.73
N ARG A 31 14.09 20.73 -3.42
CA ARG A 31 14.78 19.85 -4.36
C ARG A 31 14.47 18.38 -4.05
N PRO A 32 14.58 17.48 -5.03
CA PRO A 32 14.54 16.06 -4.78
C PRO A 32 15.60 15.63 -3.76
N ILE A 33 15.24 14.68 -2.91
CA ILE A 33 16.12 14.12 -1.90
C ILE A 33 16.76 12.84 -2.45
N ASP A 34 18.05 12.66 -2.21
CA ASP A 34 18.76 11.38 -2.34
C ASP A 34 19.72 11.31 -1.12
N ARG A 35 19.35 10.54 -0.12
CA ARG A 35 20.09 10.44 1.14
C ARG A 35 20.21 8.99 1.56
N SER A 36 21.39 8.65 2.09
CA SER A 36 21.66 7.37 2.74
C SER A 36 21.89 7.59 4.22
N GLY A 37 21.43 6.66 5.03
CA GLY A 37 21.64 6.69 6.47
C GLY A 37 21.05 5.49 7.18
N ALA A 38 21.44 5.31 8.42
CA ALA A 38 20.82 4.39 9.36
C ALA A 38 20.51 5.14 10.66
N ASN A 39 19.47 4.76 11.34
CA ASN A 39 19.22 5.23 12.71
C ASN A 39 19.46 4.06 13.66
N PRO A 40 20.61 4.00 14.35
CA PRO A 40 20.90 2.89 15.26
C PRO A 40 20.11 2.97 16.56
N GLU A 41 19.63 4.15 16.94
CA GLU A 41 19.02 4.40 18.25
C GLU A 41 17.53 4.09 18.29
N HIS A 42 16.83 4.20 17.14
CA HIS A 42 15.38 4.05 17.12
C HIS A 42 14.90 3.37 15.85
N HIS A 43 13.91 2.49 16.01
CA HIS A 43 13.02 2.12 14.92
C HIS A 43 12.13 3.31 14.56
N HIS A 44 11.91 3.53 13.27
CA HIS A 44 11.17 4.68 12.77
C HIS A 44 9.91 4.23 12.03
N LEU A 45 8.73 4.41 12.65
CA LEU A 45 7.44 4.22 11.99
C LEU A 45 6.87 5.57 11.63
N GLN A 46 6.56 5.79 10.35
CA GLN A 46 6.02 7.04 9.86
C GLN A 46 4.70 6.82 9.09
N LEU A 47 3.76 7.73 9.28
CA LEU A 47 2.56 7.87 8.47
C LEU A 47 2.47 9.30 7.94
N SER A 48 2.34 9.46 6.63
CA SER A 48 1.97 10.73 6.02
C SER A 48 0.52 11.07 6.35
N LEU A 49 0.28 12.27 6.88
CA LEU A 49 -1.06 12.75 7.25
C LEU A 49 -1.77 13.45 6.08
N MET A 50 -1.07 13.61 4.96
CA MET A 50 -1.57 14.15 3.70
C MET A 50 -1.14 13.22 2.57
N PRO A 51 -1.88 13.19 1.45
CA PRO A 51 -1.45 12.45 0.27
C PRO A 51 -0.04 12.88 -0.16
N LEU A 52 0.79 11.91 -0.55
CA LEU A 52 2.13 12.20 -1.03
C LEU A 52 2.06 13.04 -2.32
N THR A 53 2.76 14.16 -2.34
CA THR A 53 2.81 15.09 -3.50
C THR A 53 3.75 14.64 -4.60
N GLY A 54 4.38 13.46 -4.45
CA GLY A 54 5.37 12.91 -5.37
C GLY A 54 5.60 11.42 -5.12
N ARG A 55 6.75 10.93 -5.56
CA ARG A 55 7.19 9.54 -5.36
C ARG A 55 8.35 9.51 -4.36
N ALA A 56 8.33 8.49 -3.53
CA ALA A 56 9.44 8.13 -2.67
C ALA A 56 9.83 6.67 -2.94
N GLU A 57 11.13 6.40 -2.93
CA GLU A 57 11.71 5.09 -3.17
C GLU A 57 12.80 4.83 -2.14
N GLY A 58 12.93 3.58 -1.68
CA GLY A 58 13.93 3.15 -0.70
C GLY A 58 14.74 1.96 -1.20
N CYS A 59 15.99 1.88 -0.80
CA CYS A 59 16.89 0.77 -1.07
C CYS A 59 17.66 0.42 0.21
N PHE A 60 17.47 -0.78 0.72
CA PHE A 60 18.32 -1.35 1.79
C PHE A 60 19.56 -1.95 1.14
N SER A 61 20.64 -1.15 1.01
CA SER A 61 21.82 -1.48 0.21
C SER A 61 22.57 -2.73 0.68
N ASP A 62 22.52 -3.03 1.96
CA ASP A 62 23.20 -4.18 2.56
C ASP A 62 22.45 -5.51 2.30
N HIS A 63 21.17 -5.43 2.00
CA HIS A 63 20.32 -6.58 1.66
C HIS A 63 20.06 -6.69 0.16
N TRP A 64 19.95 -5.54 -0.51
CA TRP A 64 19.60 -5.45 -1.93
C TRP A 64 20.77 -4.95 -2.75
N GLY A 65 20.81 -5.23 -4.02
CA GLY A 65 21.80 -4.58 -4.89
C GLY A 65 21.58 -3.07 -4.93
N PRO A 66 22.64 -2.27 -5.17
CA PRO A 66 22.63 -0.79 -5.05
C PRO A 66 21.68 -0.08 -6.03
N HIS A 67 21.14 -0.80 -6.98
CA HIS A 67 20.19 -0.29 -7.99
C HIS A 67 18.76 -0.75 -7.79
N ARG A 68 18.49 -1.57 -6.76
CA ARG A 68 17.15 -2.02 -6.45
C ARG A 68 16.46 -1.03 -5.51
N PHE A 69 15.60 -0.19 -6.08
CA PHE A 69 14.74 0.71 -5.32
C PHE A 69 13.30 0.22 -5.36
N GLU A 70 12.63 0.24 -4.21
CA GLU A 70 11.24 -0.12 -4.06
C GLU A 70 10.44 1.12 -3.62
N ALA A 71 9.17 1.20 -4.04
CA ALA A 71 8.31 2.32 -3.68
C ALA A 71 8.07 2.39 -2.17
N VAL A 72 8.13 3.60 -1.63
CA VAL A 72 7.76 3.89 -0.24
C VAL A 72 6.35 4.44 -0.21
N GLY A 73 5.48 3.80 0.56
CA GLY A 73 4.09 4.19 0.74
C GLY A 73 3.90 5.33 1.73
N GLU A 74 2.63 5.67 1.99
CA GLU A 74 2.26 6.69 2.99
C GLU A 74 2.60 6.27 4.42
N MET A 75 2.59 4.97 4.70
CA MET A 75 2.96 4.40 5.99
C MET A 75 4.08 3.39 5.82
N PHE A 76 5.21 3.63 6.47
CA PHE A 76 6.39 2.78 6.38
C PHE A 76 7.12 2.67 7.72
N PHE A 77 7.93 1.63 7.84
CA PHE A 77 8.76 1.37 9.01
C PHE A 77 10.20 1.10 8.61
N LEU A 78 11.12 1.78 9.26
CA LEU A 78 12.56 1.58 9.11
C LEU A 78 13.11 0.96 10.40
N PRO A 79 13.68 -0.25 10.34
CA PRO A 79 14.30 -0.86 11.49
C PRO A 79 15.53 -0.07 11.98
N ALA A 80 15.76 -0.07 13.29
CA ALA A 80 16.97 0.49 13.84
C ALA A 80 18.20 -0.28 13.34
N GLY A 81 19.25 0.45 12.99
CA GLY A 81 20.50 -0.13 12.51
C GLY A 81 20.55 -0.51 11.03
N GLU A 82 19.40 -0.64 10.35
CA GLU A 82 19.36 -1.02 8.92
C GLU A 82 19.64 0.18 8.02
N PRO A 83 20.76 0.18 7.25
CA PRO A 83 21.06 1.26 6.32
C PRO A 83 20.07 1.31 5.16
N ILE A 84 19.51 2.48 4.93
CA ILE A 84 18.61 2.72 3.80
C ILE A 84 19.06 3.94 3.00
N ARG A 85 18.98 3.85 1.68
CA ARG A 85 19.04 4.99 0.77
C ARG A 85 17.64 5.36 0.32
N MET A 86 17.24 6.59 0.61
CA MET A 86 15.93 7.13 0.27
C MET A 86 16.04 8.16 -0.84
N ARG A 87 15.19 8.04 -1.86
CA ARG A 87 15.00 9.03 -2.91
C ARG A 87 13.57 9.53 -2.88
N SER A 88 13.37 10.83 -2.98
CA SER A 88 12.02 11.40 -3.02
C SER A 88 11.99 12.70 -3.78
N ASN A 89 10.91 12.93 -4.54
CA ASN A 89 10.58 14.23 -5.13
C ASN A 89 9.34 14.86 -4.47
N CYS A 90 8.89 14.32 -3.33
CA CYS A 90 7.86 14.95 -2.52
C CYS A 90 8.37 16.30 -2.00
N ARG A 91 7.51 17.33 -2.01
CA ARG A 91 7.91 18.70 -1.63
C ARG A 91 7.44 19.09 -0.24
N ASP A 92 6.19 18.82 0.09
CA ASP A 92 5.60 19.13 1.41
C ASP A 92 5.11 17.82 2.02
N GLN A 93 5.49 17.58 3.25
CA GLN A 93 5.10 16.38 3.99
C GLN A 93 4.74 16.77 5.41
N ASN A 94 3.55 16.37 5.82
CA ASN A 94 3.11 16.42 7.21
C ASN A 94 2.94 14.96 7.67
N ALA A 95 3.68 14.57 8.67
CA ALA A 95 3.74 13.17 9.09
C ALA A 95 3.66 13.04 10.62
N ILE A 96 3.12 11.92 11.06
CA ILE A 96 3.32 11.43 12.42
C ILE A 96 4.40 10.37 12.42
N VAL A 97 5.33 10.49 13.36
CA VAL A 97 6.48 9.62 13.52
C VAL A 97 6.48 9.01 14.91
N CYS A 98 6.55 7.69 14.99
CA CYS A 98 6.87 6.98 16.23
C CYS A 98 8.32 6.52 16.15
N ALA A 99 9.17 7.05 17.03
CA ALA A 99 10.55 6.62 17.23
C ALA A 99 10.58 5.68 18.43
N PHE A 100 10.66 4.37 18.18
CA PHE A 100 10.69 3.34 19.22
C PHE A 100 12.12 2.97 19.57
N ALA A 101 12.45 2.97 20.85
CA ALA A 101 13.74 2.46 21.34
C ALA A 101 13.78 0.92 21.19
N PRO A 102 14.81 0.34 20.55
CA PRO A 102 14.85 -1.09 20.26
C PRO A 102 14.71 -1.97 21.51
N ASP A 103 15.40 -1.62 22.60
CA ASP A 103 15.35 -2.31 23.88
C ASP A 103 13.94 -2.34 24.52
N LYS A 104 13.12 -1.32 24.24
CA LYS A 104 11.76 -1.22 24.77
C LYS A 104 10.72 -2.01 23.99
N VAL A 105 10.97 -2.28 22.72
CA VAL A 105 10.03 -3.00 21.85
C VAL A 105 10.48 -4.43 21.55
N SER A 106 11.67 -4.83 21.98
CA SER A 106 12.25 -6.16 21.76
C SER A 106 11.34 -7.30 22.25
N GLN A 107 10.63 -7.13 23.35
CA GLN A 107 9.67 -8.11 23.86
C GLN A 107 8.56 -8.47 22.87
N TRP A 108 8.22 -7.58 21.92
CA TRP A 108 7.20 -7.83 20.88
C TRP A 108 7.82 -8.12 19.53
N LEU A 109 8.85 -7.37 19.13
CA LEU A 109 9.53 -7.58 17.86
C LEU A 109 10.43 -8.82 17.90
N GLY A 110 11.05 -9.13 19.04
CA GLY A 110 12.05 -10.16 19.24
C GLY A 110 13.47 -9.59 19.13
N ASP A 111 14.34 -10.01 20.04
CA ASP A 111 15.76 -9.55 20.05
C ASP A 111 16.53 -10.07 18.83
N ASP A 112 16.15 -11.26 18.31
CA ASP A 112 16.80 -11.93 17.17
C ASP A 112 16.01 -11.79 15.87
N MET A 113 15.26 -10.68 15.70
CA MET A 113 14.46 -10.45 14.49
C MET A 113 15.39 -10.27 13.29
N GLU A 114 15.45 -11.27 12.44
CA GLU A 114 16.16 -11.18 11.15
C GLU A 114 15.37 -10.33 10.14
N TRP A 115 16.00 -9.29 9.63
CA TRP A 115 15.41 -8.42 8.60
C TRP A 115 15.68 -8.98 7.20
N THR A 116 14.87 -9.94 6.81
CA THR A 116 14.94 -10.53 5.47
C THR A 116 14.49 -9.54 4.41
N ASP A 117 14.92 -9.73 3.15
CA ASP A 117 14.51 -8.93 1.98
C ASP A 117 13.01 -8.70 1.92
N ILE A 118 12.23 -9.72 2.25
CA ILE A 118 10.77 -9.69 2.16
C ILE A 118 10.17 -8.85 3.27
N ARG A 119 10.67 -8.97 4.49
CA ARG A 119 10.26 -8.14 5.61
C ARG A 119 10.60 -6.69 5.34
N LEU A 120 11.85 -6.39 4.93
CA LEU A 120 12.28 -5.02 4.59
C LEU A 120 11.41 -4.41 3.48
N GLN A 121 11.12 -5.15 2.42
CA GLN A 121 10.27 -4.68 1.34
C GLN A 121 8.84 -4.41 1.83
N ALA A 122 8.26 -5.29 2.64
CA ALA A 122 6.92 -5.11 3.19
C ALA A 122 6.82 -3.91 4.15
N MET A 123 7.92 -3.56 4.81
CA MET A 123 7.99 -2.41 5.72
C MET A 123 8.03 -1.07 5.00
N LEU A 124 8.35 -1.02 3.71
CA LEU A 124 8.31 0.24 2.95
C LEU A 124 6.90 0.71 2.59
N ASP A 125 5.88 -0.17 2.65
CA ASP A 125 4.48 0.21 2.42
C ASP A 125 3.54 -0.66 3.27
N ILE A 126 3.27 -0.20 4.49
CA ILE A 126 2.46 -0.94 5.48
C ILE A 126 0.98 -0.64 5.26
N GLY A 127 0.23 -1.65 4.86
CA GLY A 127 -1.22 -1.53 4.64
C GLY A 127 -2.09 -1.95 5.82
N ASN A 128 -1.68 -1.68 7.05
CA ASN A 128 -2.45 -2.05 8.24
C ASN A 128 -3.38 -0.91 8.67
N ALA A 129 -4.70 -1.11 8.53
CA ALA A 129 -5.71 -0.10 8.86
C ALA A 129 -5.79 0.22 10.37
N ASN A 130 -5.45 -0.72 11.25
CA ASN A 130 -5.46 -0.50 12.69
C ASN A 130 -4.31 0.42 13.11
N ILE A 131 -3.09 0.14 12.62
CA ILE A 131 -1.92 1.00 12.87
C ILE A 131 -2.19 2.40 12.33
N ARG A 132 -2.69 2.52 11.09
CA ARG A 132 -3.03 3.81 10.47
C ARG A 132 -4.00 4.62 11.35
N ARG A 133 -5.08 4.00 11.83
CA ARG A 133 -6.09 4.65 12.68
C ARG A 133 -5.50 5.16 13.99
N LEU A 134 -4.65 4.35 14.63
CA LEU A 134 -3.97 4.74 15.87
C LEU A 134 -3.04 5.94 15.64
N LEU A 135 -2.23 5.92 14.59
CA LEU A 135 -1.33 7.02 14.24
C LEU A 135 -2.11 8.32 13.94
N PHE A 136 -3.22 8.26 13.20
CA PHE A 136 -4.06 9.45 12.99
C PHE A 136 -4.57 10.02 14.31
N ARG A 137 -5.10 9.16 15.18
CA ARG A 137 -5.61 9.58 16.50
C ARG A 137 -4.52 10.18 17.38
N MET A 138 -3.31 9.61 17.38
CA MET A 138 -2.16 10.20 18.07
C MET A 138 -1.83 11.59 17.53
N GLY A 139 -1.90 11.77 16.20
CA GLY A 139 -1.67 13.06 15.57
C GLY A 139 -2.70 14.11 15.98
N GLU A 140 -3.96 13.73 16.13
CA GLU A 140 -5.02 14.62 16.65
C GLU A 140 -4.77 15.00 18.12
N GLU A 141 -4.42 14.01 18.94
CA GLU A 141 -4.16 14.23 20.36
C GLU A 141 -2.94 15.11 20.63
N ILE A 142 -1.88 15.02 19.79
CA ILE A 142 -0.71 15.90 19.91
C ILE A 142 -1.05 17.34 19.49
N ARG A 143 -1.95 17.54 18.50
CA ARG A 143 -2.38 18.90 18.07
C ARG A 143 -3.26 19.59 19.08
N GLY A 144 -4.10 18.84 19.77
CA GLY A 144 -5.04 19.36 20.75
C GLY A 144 -5.10 18.45 21.97
N PRO A 145 -4.08 18.52 22.86
CA PRO A 145 -4.00 17.60 23.99
C PRO A 145 -5.23 17.70 24.92
N GLY A 146 -5.91 16.55 25.08
CA GLY A 146 -7.02 16.43 26.01
C GLY A 146 -6.60 16.01 27.42
N PHE A 147 -7.58 15.69 28.26
CA PHE A 147 -7.33 15.12 29.57
C PHE A 147 -6.54 13.82 29.46
N ALA A 148 -5.47 13.69 30.25
CA ALA A 148 -4.57 12.52 30.27
C ALA A 148 -3.94 12.16 28.90
N ALA A 149 -3.72 13.14 28.03
CA ALA A 149 -3.11 12.97 26.71
C ALA A 149 -1.80 12.15 26.71
N PRO A 150 -0.82 12.39 27.64
CA PRO A 150 0.38 11.57 27.68
C PRO A 150 0.10 10.09 27.93
N THR A 151 -0.81 9.77 28.83
CA THR A 151 -1.20 8.38 29.12
C THR A 151 -1.89 7.74 27.91
N LEU A 152 -2.77 8.47 27.24
CA LEU A 152 -3.47 7.98 26.05
C LEU A 152 -2.48 7.72 24.90
N ILE A 153 -1.54 8.61 24.66
CA ILE A 153 -0.49 8.45 23.65
C ILE A 153 0.39 7.24 23.98
N ASP A 154 0.77 7.05 25.24
CA ASP A 154 1.58 5.91 25.66
C ASP A 154 0.89 4.56 25.39
N LEU A 155 -0.40 4.45 25.77
CA LEU A 155 -1.20 3.26 25.49
C LEU A 155 -1.38 2.99 24.00
N MET A 156 -1.60 4.04 23.19
CA MET A 156 -1.68 3.90 21.73
C MET A 156 -0.34 3.49 21.12
N ALA A 157 0.79 4.00 21.63
CA ALA A 157 2.12 3.61 21.20
C ALA A 157 2.39 2.13 21.46
N ALA A 158 2.02 1.64 22.64
CA ALA A 158 2.11 0.22 22.98
C ALA A 158 1.24 -0.64 22.04
N GLN A 159 0.02 -0.21 21.77
CA GLN A 159 -0.87 -0.91 20.83
C GLN A 159 -0.28 -0.93 19.41
N VAL A 160 0.28 0.18 18.93
CA VAL A 160 0.95 0.24 17.62
C VAL A 160 2.12 -0.75 17.57
N ALA A 161 2.95 -0.82 18.61
CA ALA A 161 4.08 -1.76 18.65
C ALA A 161 3.62 -3.22 18.58
N VAL A 162 2.55 -3.58 19.27
CA VAL A 162 1.96 -4.94 19.22
C VAL A 162 1.36 -5.23 17.84
N GLU A 163 0.60 -4.30 17.25
CA GLU A 163 0.00 -4.48 15.92
C GLU A 163 1.09 -4.56 14.82
N LEU A 164 2.16 -3.79 14.94
CA LEU A 164 3.31 -3.86 14.04
C LEU A 164 4.00 -5.22 14.14
N SER A 165 4.23 -5.72 15.35
CA SER A 165 4.83 -7.05 15.57
C SER A 165 3.98 -8.17 14.99
N ARG A 166 2.65 -8.09 15.16
CA ARG A 166 1.71 -9.04 14.54
C ARG A 166 1.77 -8.97 13.02
N HIS A 167 1.86 -7.77 12.48
CA HIS A 167 1.98 -7.55 11.03
C HIS A 167 3.26 -8.18 10.48
N ILE A 168 4.41 -7.94 11.12
CA ILE A 168 5.70 -8.51 10.71
C ILE A 168 5.70 -10.04 10.81
N ARG A 169 5.21 -10.60 11.92
CA ARG A 169 5.12 -12.07 12.10
C ARG A 169 4.12 -12.72 11.12
N GLY A 170 3.07 -12.00 10.73
CA GLY A 170 2.13 -12.45 9.70
C GLY A 170 2.80 -12.64 8.32
N LEU A 171 3.85 -11.86 8.02
CA LEU A 171 4.62 -12.03 6.78
C LEU A 171 5.31 -13.41 6.70
N ASP A 172 5.73 -13.94 7.82
CA ASP A 172 6.37 -15.27 7.90
C ASP A 172 5.34 -16.40 7.73
N GLY A 173 4.16 -16.24 8.30
CA GLY A 173 3.04 -17.18 8.16
C GLY A 173 2.57 -17.31 6.71
N ASP A 174 2.46 -16.18 6.00
CA ASP A 174 2.13 -16.15 4.58
C ASP A 174 3.22 -16.83 3.71
N GLN A 175 4.48 -16.76 4.12
CA GLN A 175 5.57 -17.48 3.46
C GLN A 175 5.54 -18.99 3.73
N ALA A 176 5.31 -19.40 4.97
CA ALA A 176 5.19 -20.81 5.33
C ALA A 176 4.04 -21.49 4.58
N LEU A 177 2.96 -20.75 4.31
CA LEU A 177 1.82 -21.20 3.51
C LEU A 177 2.01 -20.96 2.00
N GLY A 178 3.08 -20.28 1.57
CA GLY A 178 3.40 -20.04 0.15
C GLY A 178 2.48 -19.03 -0.55
N GLY A 179 1.70 -18.24 0.19
CA GLY A 179 0.78 -17.22 -0.32
C GLY A 179 1.46 -15.91 -0.70
N LEU A 180 0.66 -14.94 -1.22
CA LEU A 180 1.08 -13.57 -1.45
C LEU A 180 0.87 -12.74 -0.17
N VAL A 181 1.87 -11.94 0.18
CA VAL A 181 1.75 -10.96 1.26
C VAL A 181 0.67 -9.90 0.95
N PRO A 182 -0.01 -9.34 1.96
CA PRO A 182 -1.18 -8.47 1.78
C PRO A 182 -0.97 -7.28 0.85
N TRP A 183 0.21 -6.64 0.86
CA TRP A 183 0.50 -5.50 0.00
C TRP A 183 0.54 -5.87 -1.50
N ARG A 184 1.00 -7.09 -1.86
CA ARG A 184 0.97 -7.59 -3.25
C ARG A 184 -0.45 -7.82 -3.73
N LEU A 185 -1.29 -8.39 -2.87
CA LEU A 185 -2.71 -8.57 -3.18
C LEU A 185 -3.38 -7.22 -3.42
N ARG A 186 -3.14 -6.24 -2.55
CA ARG A 186 -3.66 -4.88 -2.69
C ARG A 186 -3.20 -4.21 -3.98
N ARG A 187 -1.91 -4.27 -4.34
CA ARG A 187 -1.40 -3.74 -5.61
C ARG A 187 -2.06 -4.36 -6.84
N ILE A 188 -2.36 -5.65 -6.79
CA ILE A 188 -3.11 -6.34 -7.85
C ILE A 188 -4.53 -5.79 -7.92
N ASP A 189 -5.21 -5.66 -6.78
CA ASP A 189 -6.58 -5.16 -6.69
C ASP A 189 -6.67 -3.68 -7.17
N GLU A 190 -5.74 -2.83 -6.74
CA GLU A 190 -5.62 -1.43 -7.20
C GLU A 190 -5.38 -1.34 -8.71
N ARG A 191 -4.44 -2.12 -9.25
CA ARG A 191 -4.15 -2.12 -10.70
C ARG A 191 -5.34 -2.60 -11.54
N LEU A 192 -6.16 -3.49 -11.02
CA LEU A 192 -7.39 -3.92 -11.67
C LEU A 192 -8.48 -2.83 -11.61
N ALA A 193 -8.53 -2.05 -10.54
CA ALA A 193 -9.50 -0.97 -10.34
C ALA A 193 -9.19 0.31 -11.15
N ASP A 194 -7.93 0.56 -11.52
CA ASP A 194 -7.47 1.81 -12.18
C ASP A 194 -8.00 2.05 -13.60
N GLY A 195 -8.76 1.11 -14.18
CA GLY A 195 -9.38 1.28 -15.50
C GLY A 195 -8.41 1.42 -16.69
N GLY A 196 -7.11 1.31 -16.49
CA GLY A 196 -6.04 1.43 -17.50
C GLY A 196 -5.88 0.21 -18.41
N GLY A 197 -6.97 -0.51 -18.69
CA GLY A 197 -6.95 -1.76 -19.45
C GLY A 197 -6.60 -2.97 -18.60
N ILE A 198 -6.76 -4.16 -19.19
CA ILE A 198 -6.60 -5.43 -18.47
C ILE A 198 -5.13 -5.80 -18.42
N PRO A 199 -4.54 -5.90 -17.19
CA PRO A 199 -3.15 -6.25 -17.06
C PRO A 199 -2.88 -7.70 -17.46
N THR A 200 -1.73 -7.93 -18.07
CA THR A 200 -1.18 -9.26 -18.32
C THR A 200 -0.62 -9.87 -17.03
N LEU A 201 -0.46 -11.18 -17.00
CA LEU A 201 0.20 -11.85 -15.86
C LEU A 201 1.66 -11.38 -15.68
N GLY A 202 2.32 -11.00 -16.79
CA GLY A 202 3.68 -10.44 -16.75
C GLY A 202 3.71 -9.08 -16.06
N GLU A 203 2.77 -8.19 -16.39
CA GLU A 203 2.64 -6.87 -15.73
C GLU A 203 2.33 -7.01 -14.24
N LEU A 204 1.40 -7.91 -13.86
CA LEU A 204 1.09 -8.16 -12.45
C LEU A 204 2.26 -8.78 -11.69
N ALA A 205 3.04 -9.66 -12.33
CA ALA A 205 4.24 -10.23 -11.74
C ALA A 205 5.33 -9.18 -11.55
N ALA A 206 5.54 -8.32 -12.54
CA ALA A 206 6.47 -7.18 -12.46
C ALA A 206 6.04 -6.19 -11.38
N LEU A 207 4.74 -5.84 -11.30
CA LEU A 207 4.17 -4.98 -10.27
C LEU A 207 4.42 -5.52 -8.86
N CYS A 208 4.38 -6.85 -8.69
CA CYS A 208 4.65 -7.53 -7.43
C CYS A 208 6.13 -7.87 -7.22
N ASN A 209 7.02 -7.55 -8.16
CA ASN A 209 8.44 -7.90 -8.17
C ASN A 209 8.69 -9.39 -7.90
N ILE A 210 7.97 -10.27 -8.61
CA ILE A 210 8.10 -11.72 -8.54
C ILE A 210 7.95 -12.34 -9.93
N SER A 211 8.36 -13.60 -10.08
CA SER A 211 8.15 -14.33 -11.34
C SER A 211 6.65 -14.68 -11.54
N ILE A 212 6.23 -14.82 -12.80
CA ILE A 212 4.85 -15.26 -13.15
C ILE A 212 4.52 -16.60 -12.46
N ARG A 213 5.47 -17.52 -12.40
CA ARG A 213 5.29 -18.82 -11.74
C ARG A 213 5.01 -18.65 -10.23
N HIS A 214 5.75 -17.78 -9.56
CA HIS A 214 5.54 -17.47 -8.14
C HIS A 214 4.19 -16.79 -7.95
N LEU A 215 3.89 -15.76 -8.73
CA LEU A 215 2.60 -15.05 -8.69
C LEU A 215 1.42 -16.03 -8.80
N THR A 216 1.43 -16.89 -9.82
CA THR A 216 0.33 -17.83 -10.09
C THR A 216 0.11 -18.81 -8.94
N ARG A 217 1.20 -19.36 -8.38
CA ARG A 217 1.15 -20.30 -7.25
C ARG A 217 0.66 -19.61 -5.98
N ALA A 218 1.32 -18.50 -5.62
CA ALA A 218 1.08 -17.81 -4.36
C ALA A 218 -0.30 -17.12 -4.34
N PHE A 219 -0.77 -16.57 -5.46
CA PHE A 219 -2.11 -15.99 -5.57
C PHE A 219 -3.20 -17.06 -5.35
N ARG A 220 -3.01 -18.25 -5.92
CA ARG A 220 -3.96 -19.36 -5.72
C ARG A 220 -4.06 -19.79 -4.26
N ILE A 221 -2.95 -19.77 -3.54
CA ILE A 221 -2.91 -20.07 -2.10
C ILE A 221 -3.65 -18.97 -1.33
N SER A 222 -3.38 -17.67 -1.62
CA SER A 222 -3.96 -16.55 -0.90
C SER A 222 -5.46 -16.34 -1.14
N ARG A 223 -5.94 -16.57 -2.39
CA ARG A 223 -7.32 -16.29 -2.80
C ARG A 223 -8.15 -17.54 -3.09
N GLY A 224 -7.59 -18.76 -2.97
CA GLY A 224 -8.27 -20.02 -3.26
C GLY A 224 -8.57 -20.27 -4.73
N ARG A 225 -8.20 -19.34 -5.64
CA ARG A 225 -8.48 -19.38 -7.07
C ARG A 225 -7.32 -18.87 -7.91
N SER A 226 -7.31 -19.18 -9.22
CA SER A 226 -6.24 -18.72 -10.09
C SER A 226 -6.32 -17.21 -10.32
N ILE A 227 -5.16 -16.55 -10.47
CA ILE A 227 -5.09 -15.12 -10.80
C ILE A 227 -5.73 -14.84 -12.17
N GLY A 228 -5.61 -15.76 -13.14
CA GLY A 228 -6.28 -15.64 -14.44
C GLY A 228 -7.81 -15.61 -14.33
N SER A 229 -8.38 -16.47 -13.47
CA SER A 229 -9.82 -16.47 -13.18
C SER A 229 -10.25 -15.17 -12.48
N TYR A 230 -9.45 -14.66 -11.56
CA TYR A 230 -9.69 -13.41 -10.84
C TYR A 230 -9.72 -12.20 -11.78
N VAL A 231 -8.72 -12.11 -12.65
CA VAL A 231 -8.63 -11.04 -13.67
C VAL A 231 -9.80 -11.15 -14.66
N ALA A 232 -10.17 -12.38 -15.08
CA ALA A 232 -11.29 -12.60 -16.00
C ALA A 232 -12.62 -12.18 -15.40
N GLU A 233 -12.87 -12.44 -14.12
CA GLU A 233 -14.07 -12.01 -13.41
C GLU A 233 -14.15 -10.48 -13.32
N HIS A 234 -13.07 -9.84 -12.86
CA HIS A 234 -12.97 -8.38 -12.79
C HIS A 234 -13.22 -7.72 -14.15
N ARG A 235 -12.70 -8.33 -15.22
CA ARG A 235 -12.93 -7.94 -16.60
C ARG A 235 -14.42 -7.99 -16.98
N MET A 236 -15.13 -9.03 -16.53
CA MET A 236 -16.56 -9.13 -16.80
C MET A 236 -17.39 -8.14 -16.01
N ASP A 237 -17.01 -7.84 -14.78
CA ASP A 237 -17.70 -6.84 -13.96
C ASP A 237 -17.50 -5.42 -14.51
N GLU A 238 -16.31 -5.11 -15.02
CA GLU A 238 -16.05 -3.85 -15.73
C GLU A 238 -16.89 -3.77 -17.02
N ALA A 239 -16.94 -4.87 -17.78
CA ALA A 239 -17.79 -4.94 -18.99
C ALA A 239 -19.28 -4.69 -18.68
N LYS A 240 -19.80 -5.27 -17.58
CA LYS A 240 -21.17 -5.02 -17.11
C LYS A 240 -21.41 -3.54 -16.78
N ARG A 241 -20.46 -2.89 -16.07
CA ARG A 241 -20.55 -1.47 -15.73
C ARG A 241 -20.62 -0.59 -16.99
N LEU A 242 -19.75 -0.85 -17.97
CA LEU A 242 -19.71 -0.11 -19.23
C LEU A 242 -20.97 -0.31 -20.06
N LEU A 243 -21.48 -1.55 -20.15
CA LEU A 243 -22.72 -1.86 -20.85
C LEU A 243 -23.93 -1.18 -20.20
N ALA A 244 -24.04 -1.22 -18.87
CA ALA A 244 -25.07 -0.52 -18.11
C ALA A 244 -24.96 1.01 -18.26
N GLY A 245 -23.73 1.54 -18.48
CA GLY A 245 -23.47 2.94 -18.83
C GLY A 245 -23.80 3.34 -20.26
N GLY A 246 -24.34 2.41 -21.09
CA GLY A 246 -24.77 2.69 -22.47
C GLY A 246 -23.66 2.55 -23.52
N VAL A 247 -22.44 2.16 -23.13
CA VAL A 247 -21.32 1.96 -24.07
C VAL A 247 -21.66 0.84 -25.07
N SER A 248 -21.26 1.01 -26.32
CA SER A 248 -21.53 0.03 -27.37
C SER A 248 -20.82 -1.30 -27.12
N VAL A 249 -21.46 -2.41 -27.47
CA VAL A 249 -20.87 -3.76 -27.35
C VAL A 249 -19.53 -3.87 -28.04
N LYS A 250 -19.37 -3.22 -29.20
CA LYS A 250 -18.14 -3.19 -29.98
C LYS A 250 -17.02 -2.47 -29.20
N GLU A 251 -17.32 -1.34 -28.65
CA GLU A 251 -16.37 -0.53 -27.87
C GLU A 251 -15.96 -1.24 -26.57
N VAL A 252 -16.92 -1.83 -25.84
CA VAL A 252 -16.65 -2.64 -24.65
C VAL A 252 -15.72 -3.80 -25.00
N ALA A 253 -15.98 -4.52 -26.10
CA ALA A 253 -15.13 -5.62 -26.54
C ALA A 253 -13.64 -5.20 -26.68
N TYR A 254 -13.39 -4.08 -27.33
CA TYR A 254 -12.01 -3.57 -27.51
C TYR A 254 -11.40 -3.04 -26.22
N ARG A 255 -12.14 -2.32 -25.38
CA ARG A 255 -11.67 -1.89 -24.05
C ARG A 255 -11.33 -3.08 -23.17
N MET A 256 -12.09 -4.15 -23.29
CA MET A 256 -11.80 -5.41 -22.60
C MET A 256 -10.68 -6.23 -23.27
N GLY A 257 -9.98 -5.70 -24.28
CA GLY A 257 -8.83 -6.33 -24.94
C GLY A 257 -9.20 -7.56 -25.80
N PHE A 258 -10.45 -7.68 -26.29
CA PHE A 258 -10.80 -8.71 -27.25
C PHE A 258 -10.48 -8.23 -28.66
N THR A 259 -9.92 -9.12 -29.47
CA THR A 259 -9.60 -8.84 -30.89
C THR A 259 -10.83 -8.75 -31.77
N ALA A 260 -11.95 -9.36 -31.36
CA ALA A 260 -13.22 -9.33 -32.06
C ALA A 260 -14.41 -9.28 -31.10
N PRO A 261 -15.48 -8.50 -31.43
CA PRO A 261 -16.69 -8.42 -30.62
C PRO A 261 -17.39 -9.78 -30.42
N SER A 262 -17.30 -10.70 -31.40
CA SER A 262 -17.83 -12.05 -31.31
C SER A 262 -17.18 -12.88 -30.20
N ASN A 263 -15.87 -12.76 -30.04
CA ASN A 263 -15.11 -13.44 -28.97
C ASN A 263 -15.51 -12.91 -27.58
N PHE A 264 -15.70 -11.60 -27.49
CA PHE A 264 -16.23 -10.97 -26.28
C PHE A 264 -17.64 -11.48 -25.97
N ALA A 265 -18.55 -11.47 -26.94
CA ALA A 265 -19.94 -11.91 -26.74
C ALA A 265 -20.03 -13.37 -26.26
N ALA A 266 -19.20 -14.26 -26.82
CA ALA A 266 -19.11 -15.64 -26.38
C ALA A 266 -18.55 -15.77 -24.94
N ALA A 267 -17.51 -14.99 -24.59
CA ALA A 267 -16.94 -14.99 -23.25
C ALA A 267 -17.91 -14.40 -22.22
N PHE A 268 -18.57 -13.29 -22.54
CA PHE A 268 -19.56 -12.65 -21.70
C PHE A 268 -20.74 -13.57 -21.41
N ARG A 269 -21.30 -14.22 -22.44
CA ARG A 269 -22.41 -15.18 -22.29
C ARG A 269 -22.02 -16.38 -21.41
N ARG A 270 -20.79 -16.89 -21.55
CA ARG A 270 -20.31 -17.98 -20.68
C ARG A 270 -20.21 -17.55 -19.23
N ALA A 271 -19.84 -16.29 -18.97
CA ALA A 271 -19.64 -15.77 -17.62
C ALA A 271 -20.94 -15.30 -16.95
N THR A 272 -21.90 -14.80 -17.72
CA THR A 272 -23.12 -14.14 -17.20
C THR A 272 -24.41 -14.89 -17.50
N GLY A 273 -24.40 -15.83 -18.46
CA GLY A 273 -25.57 -16.57 -18.91
C GLY A 273 -26.39 -15.89 -20.03
N GLU A 274 -26.14 -14.59 -20.30
CA GLU A 274 -26.84 -13.78 -21.29
C GLU A 274 -25.87 -13.07 -22.27
N THR A 275 -26.40 -12.59 -23.42
CA THR A 275 -25.55 -11.85 -24.36
C THR A 275 -25.27 -10.41 -23.87
N PRO A 276 -24.17 -9.76 -24.29
CA PRO A 276 -23.90 -8.36 -23.94
C PRO A 276 -25.01 -7.40 -24.41
N ARG A 277 -25.70 -7.74 -25.50
CA ARG A 277 -26.81 -6.95 -26.06
C ARG A 277 -28.04 -7.03 -25.16
N ASP A 278 -28.40 -8.24 -24.73
CA ASP A 278 -29.53 -8.47 -23.83
C ASP A 278 -29.28 -7.82 -22.47
N TYR A 279 -28.07 -7.99 -21.92
CA TYR A 279 -27.66 -7.34 -20.69
C TYR A 279 -27.80 -5.82 -20.75
N ARG A 280 -27.30 -5.19 -21.83
CA ARG A 280 -27.36 -3.74 -22.02
C ARG A 280 -28.80 -3.25 -22.13
N GLN A 281 -29.66 -3.98 -22.88
CA GLN A 281 -31.07 -3.63 -23.04
C GLN A 281 -31.81 -3.70 -21.72
N ARG A 282 -31.59 -4.76 -20.94
CA ARG A 282 -32.22 -4.93 -19.62
C ARG A 282 -31.74 -3.84 -18.63
N ALA A 283 -30.44 -3.54 -18.58
CA ALA A 283 -29.89 -2.50 -17.72
C ALA A 283 -30.31 -1.07 -18.12
N GLY A 284 -30.61 -0.83 -19.41
CA GLY A 284 -31.19 0.42 -19.90
C GLY A 284 -32.66 0.61 -19.48
N LEU A 285 -33.47 -0.43 -19.54
CA LEU A 285 -34.88 -0.40 -19.12
C LEU A 285 -35.03 -0.15 -17.61
N SER A 286 -34.15 -0.71 -16.79
CA SER A 286 -34.16 -0.48 -15.33
C SER A 286 -33.83 0.96 -14.91
N ARG A 287 -33.17 1.74 -15.77
CA ARG A 287 -32.86 3.17 -15.52
C ARG A 287 -34.02 4.09 -15.92
N GLU A 288 -34.83 3.68 -16.88
CA GLU A 288 -36.00 4.46 -17.30
C GLU A 288 -37.18 4.30 -16.32
N GLU A 289 -37.19 3.23 -15.50
CA GLU A 289 -38.20 3.00 -14.45
C GLU A 289 -37.87 3.70 -13.11
N GLU A 290 -36.59 4.10 -12.87
CA GLU A 290 -36.15 4.78 -11.67
C GLU A 290 -36.01 6.32 -11.82
N GLY A 291 -36.25 6.90 -12.97
CA GLY A 291 -36.16 8.33 -13.29
C GLY A 291 -37.52 8.94 -13.50
#